data_320999d5c62f02294f11d406b556faf2
#
_entry.id   320999d5c62f02294f11d406b556faf2
#
_cell.length_a   1.000
_cell.length_b   1.000
_cell.length_c   1.000
_cell.angle_alpha   90.00
_cell.angle_beta   90.00
_cell.angle_gamma   90.00
#
_symmetry.space_group_name_H-M   'P 1'
#
loop_
_entity.id
_entity.type
_entity.pdbx_description
1 polymer ?
#
loop_
_entity_poly.entity_id
_entity_poly.type
_entity_poly.pdbx_seq_one_letter_code
_entity_poly.pdbx_strand_id
1 'polypeptide(L)'
;NADDYLKKISLSPDGKIVVTGFSYNPASSNDFVTQKYDTSGTLIWTQTYNGPNSLDDQAVNLKIDNSDNIYVTGKSRGTGTGSDYATVKYSSTGVQQWAQRYNGPFSNEDIPASVDADNSGNVYVTGYTYGTTYFQDYLTVKYNSSGVQQWTKNYNGVENYFDRAADVRADNSGNVYVTGKSIKSTDGTSDAVTVKYNSAGTALWAKTYNGSGNLDDDPVQMEIDNNSVFVLSTSSSYFFGPFCGTSDYLLLKFNS
;
A
#
# COMPACT_ATOMS: atom_id res chain seq x y z
N ASN A 1 19.22 4.04 23.27
CA ASN A 1 18.15 4.51 22.39
C ASN A 1 17.84 3.41 21.41
N ALA A 2 16.58 3.07 21.26
CA ALA A 2 16.12 2.15 20.23
C ALA A 2 16.16 2.85 18.87
N ASP A 3 16.29 2.08 17.78
CA ASP A 3 16.25 2.63 16.44
C ASP A 3 14.79 2.93 16.05
N ASP A 4 14.54 4.16 15.61
CA ASP A 4 13.24 4.63 15.11
C ASP A 4 13.31 4.85 13.61
N TYR A 5 12.32 4.35 12.89
CA TYR A 5 12.25 4.44 11.43
C TYR A 5 10.96 5.13 11.01
N LEU A 6 11.06 6.32 10.43
CA LEU A 6 9.92 7.01 9.81
C LEU A 6 9.68 6.48 8.40
N LYS A 7 8.40 6.33 8.03
CA LYS A 7 7.98 5.80 6.73
C LYS A 7 7.11 6.77 5.95
N LYS A 8 6.19 7.46 6.61
CA LYS A 8 5.24 8.35 5.94
C LYS A 8 4.94 9.56 6.80
N ILE A 9 4.72 10.69 6.12
CA ILE A 9 4.22 11.95 6.67
C ILE A 9 3.00 12.39 5.87
N SER A 10 2.00 12.97 6.53
CA SER A 10 0.83 13.58 5.89
C SER A 10 0.35 14.76 6.69
N LEU A 11 -0.32 15.71 5.99
CA LEU A 11 -1.05 16.79 6.63
C LEU A 11 -2.50 16.37 6.84
N SER A 12 -3.03 16.64 8.02
CA SER A 12 -4.43 16.46 8.32
C SER A 12 -5.27 17.66 7.85
N PRO A 13 -6.60 17.52 7.64
CA PRO A 13 -7.47 18.61 7.24
C PRO A 13 -7.43 19.82 8.17
N ASP A 14 -7.14 19.62 9.46
CA ASP A 14 -6.97 20.68 10.46
C ASP A 14 -5.56 21.31 10.44
N GLY A 15 -4.73 21.01 9.43
CA GLY A 15 -3.40 21.55 9.21
C GLY A 15 -2.30 20.98 10.08
N LYS A 16 -2.57 19.95 10.86
CA LYS A 16 -1.59 19.29 11.72
C LYS A 16 -0.80 18.23 10.96
N ILE A 17 0.34 17.82 11.50
CA ILE A 17 1.24 16.86 10.89
C ILE A 17 1.06 15.51 11.55
N VAL A 18 0.85 14.47 10.75
CA VAL A 18 0.85 13.07 11.22
C VAL A 18 2.00 12.33 10.57
N VAL A 19 2.76 11.61 11.37
CA VAL A 19 3.85 10.74 10.91
C VAL A 19 3.62 9.32 11.40
N THR A 20 4.05 8.34 10.62
CA THR A 20 4.06 6.94 11.03
C THR A 20 5.35 6.25 10.63
N GLY A 21 5.66 5.20 11.36
CA GLY A 21 6.82 4.35 11.16
C GLY A 21 6.83 3.24 12.20
N PHE A 22 7.99 2.82 12.62
CA PHE A 22 8.13 1.81 13.67
C PHE A 22 9.34 2.12 14.56
N SER A 23 9.26 1.64 15.78
CA SER A 23 10.30 1.78 16.81
C SER A 23 10.60 0.43 17.44
N TYR A 24 11.87 0.18 17.65
CA TYR A 24 12.29 -1.05 18.34
C TYR A 24 11.97 -0.99 19.82
N ASN A 25 11.31 -2.04 20.30
CA ASN A 25 10.98 -2.27 21.70
C ASN A 25 11.59 -3.61 22.15
N PRO A 26 12.46 -3.65 23.18
CA PRO A 26 13.08 -4.90 23.61
C PRO A 26 12.11 -6.01 24.03
N ALA A 27 10.86 -5.65 24.38
CA ALA A 27 9.83 -6.61 24.81
C ALA A 27 8.98 -7.17 23.66
N SER A 28 8.94 -6.48 22.50
CA SER A 28 8.06 -6.80 21.36
C SER A 28 8.71 -6.70 20.00
N SER A 29 10.04 -6.48 19.91
CA SER A 29 10.72 -6.19 18.65
C SER A 29 10.30 -4.82 18.10
N ASN A 30 9.99 -4.66 16.80
CA ASN A 30 9.49 -3.40 16.27
C ASN A 30 7.96 -3.32 16.49
N ASP A 31 7.49 -2.15 16.88
CA ASP A 31 6.06 -1.81 16.98
C ASP A 31 5.74 -0.64 16.05
N PHE A 32 4.52 -0.55 15.49
CA PHE A 32 4.10 0.66 14.78
C PHE A 32 4.13 1.84 15.74
N VAL A 33 4.61 2.97 15.27
CA VAL A 33 4.49 4.25 15.97
C VAL A 33 3.81 5.25 15.06
N THR A 34 2.77 5.91 15.58
CA THR A 34 2.06 7.01 14.90
C THR A 34 2.02 8.20 15.82
N GLN A 35 2.41 9.36 15.30
CA GLN A 35 2.49 10.60 16.08
C GLN A 35 1.79 11.73 15.35
N LYS A 36 1.10 12.58 16.10
CA LYS A 36 0.49 13.81 15.59
C LYS A 36 1.14 15.01 16.25
N TYR A 37 1.48 16.00 15.44
CA TYR A 37 2.11 17.26 15.86
C TYR A 37 1.27 18.44 15.43
N ASP A 38 1.33 19.52 16.19
CA ASP A 38 0.77 20.79 15.76
C ASP A 38 1.69 21.50 14.72
N THR A 39 1.24 22.64 14.22
CA THR A 39 1.97 23.46 13.23
C THR A 39 3.25 24.09 13.76
N SER A 40 3.46 24.09 15.08
CA SER A 40 4.72 24.53 15.72
C SER A 40 5.73 23.40 15.88
N GLY A 41 5.34 22.15 15.56
CA GLY A 41 6.15 20.95 15.77
C GLY A 41 6.02 20.37 17.18
N THR A 42 5.03 20.84 17.99
CA THR A 42 4.78 20.28 19.31
C THR A 42 3.99 18.97 19.19
N LEU A 43 4.46 17.93 19.87
CA LEU A 43 3.81 16.63 19.91
C LEU A 43 2.43 16.75 20.61
N ILE A 44 1.36 16.32 19.93
CA ILE A 44 0.01 16.27 20.47
C ILE A 44 -0.28 14.91 21.10
N TRP A 45 0.00 13.83 20.35
CA TRP A 45 -0.15 12.46 20.84
C TRP A 45 0.78 11.48 20.12
N THR A 46 1.06 10.36 20.79
CA THR A 46 1.75 9.19 20.25
C THR A 46 0.87 7.97 20.46
N GLN A 47 0.75 7.11 19.45
CA GLN A 47 0.12 5.81 19.55
C GLN A 47 1.06 4.72 19.04
N THR A 48 1.02 3.60 19.73
CA THR A 48 1.80 2.40 19.37
C THR A 48 0.83 1.26 19.08
N TYR A 49 1.07 0.52 18.00
CA TYR A 49 0.39 -0.74 17.76
C TYR A 49 1.42 -1.88 17.82
N ASN A 50 1.18 -2.79 18.76
CA ASN A 50 1.87 -4.05 18.89
C ASN A 50 0.87 -5.15 18.52
N GLY A 51 1.17 -5.89 17.47
CA GLY A 51 0.33 -6.97 16.99
C GLY A 51 0.27 -8.15 17.95
N PRO A 52 -0.51 -9.17 17.64
CA PRO A 52 -0.58 -10.35 18.47
C PRO A 52 0.80 -11.01 18.59
N ASN A 53 1.10 -11.53 19.81
CA ASN A 53 2.32 -12.24 20.16
C ASN A 53 3.59 -11.37 20.33
N SER A 54 3.48 -10.04 20.30
CA SER A 54 4.61 -9.12 20.51
C SER A 54 5.81 -9.47 19.62
N LEU A 55 5.55 -9.60 18.30
CA LEU A 55 6.55 -9.85 17.27
C LEU A 55 6.80 -8.58 16.46
N ASP A 56 7.54 -8.72 15.34
CA ASP A 56 7.94 -7.61 14.49
C ASP A 56 6.75 -6.99 13.74
N ASP A 57 6.42 -5.73 14.07
CA ASP A 57 5.36 -4.92 13.48
C ASP A 57 5.96 -3.64 12.87
N GLN A 58 5.77 -3.41 11.58
CA GLN A 58 6.38 -2.27 10.87
C GLN A 58 5.33 -1.54 10.01
N ALA A 59 4.94 -0.34 10.44
CA ALA A 59 4.10 0.54 9.62
C ALA A 59 4.85 0.95 8.34
N VAL A 60 4.12 1.04 7.22
CA VAL A 60 4.69 1.42 5.93
C VAL A 60 4.02 2.64 5.32
N ASN A 61 2.72 2.84 5.57
CA ASN A 61 1.96 3.92 4.94
C ASN A 61 0.84 4.42 5.86
N LEU A 62 0.40 5.66 5.63
CA LEU A 62 -0.76 6.25 6.29
C LEU A 62 -1.60 7.08 5.31
N LYS A 63 -2.91 7.12 5.59
CA LYS A 63 -3.90 8.01 4.96
C LYS A 63 -4.68 8.74 6.03
N ILE A 64 -5.04 9.98 5.76
CA ILE A 64 -5.95 10.78 6.59
C ILE A 64 -7.18 11.10 5.73
N ASP A 65 -8.38 10.87 6.26
CA ASP A 65 -9.62 11.21 5.57
C ASP A 65 -10.08 12.64 5.89
N ASN A 66 -11.15 13.10 5.22
CA ASN A 66 -11.70 14.43 5.41
C ASN A 66 -12.34 14.67 6.79
N SER A 67 -12.56 13.60 7.56
CA SER A 67 -13.03 13.63 8.95
C SER A 67 -11.91 13.57 9.98
N ASP A 68 -10.65 13.67 9.50
CA ASP A 68 -9.44 13.62 10.31
C ASP A 68 -9.20 12.25 11.00
N ASN A 69 -9.83 11.17 10.47
CA ASN A 69 -9.46 9.83 10.88
C ASN A 69 -8.13 9.45 10.19
N ILE A 70 -7.30 8.73 10.94
CA ILE A 70 -5.96 8.32 10.50
C ILE A 70 -5.95 6.81 10.34
N TYR A 71 -5.61 6.36 9.15
CA TYR A 71 -5.48 4.95 8.80
C TYR A 71 -4.00 4.64 8.57
N VAL A 72 -3.48 3.66 9.28
CA VAL A 72 -2.08 3.23 9.19
C VAL A 72 -2.04 1.78 8.78
N THR A 73 -1.26 1.45 7.78
CA THR A 73 -1.03 0.07 7.37
C THR A 73 0.44 -0.31 7.45
N GLY A 74 0.69 -1.59 7.65
CA GLY A 74 2.03 -2.15 7.70
C GLY A 74 1.99 -3.66 7.84
N LYS A 75 3.17 -4.27 7.86
CA LYS A 75 3.29 -5.71 8.13
C LYS A 75 3.29 -5.96 9.64
N SER A 76 2.61 -7.02 10.05
CA SER A 76 2.57 -7.48 11.44
C SER A 76 2.81 -8.98 11.48
N ARG A 77 3.85 -9.40 12.18
CA ARG A 77 4.25 -10.80 12.23
C ARG A 77 3.31 -11.62 13.11
N GLY A 78 2.82 -12.74 12.60
CA GLY A 78 2.01 -13.70 13.33
C GLY A 78 2.78 -14.97 13.69
N THR A 79 2.24 -15.75 14.63
CA THR A 79 2.80 -17.06 14.94
C THR A 79 2.33 -18.08 13.90
N GLY A 80 3.25 -18.53 13.04
CA GLY A 80 2.96 -19.53 12.01
C GLY A 80 2.28 -19.01 10.75
N THR A 81 2.14 -17.68 10.59
CA THR A 81 1.53 -17.03 9.41
C THR A 81 2.48 -16.13 8.62
N GLY A 82 3.73 -15.99 9.08
CA GLY A 82 4.63 -15.01 8.50
C GLY A 82 4.28 -13.58 8.92
N SER A 83 4.51 -12.62 8.03
CA SER A 83 4.05 -11.24 8.17
C SER A 83 2.72 -11.08 7.45
N ASP A 84 1.73 -10.52 8.12
CA ASP A 84 0.38 -10.29 7.57
C ASP A 84 0.12 -8.79 7.44
N TYR A 85 -0.88 -8.39 6.63
CA TYR A 85 -1.33 -7.00 6.64
C TYR A 85 -1.89 -6.66 8.02
N ALA A 86 -1.44 -5.55 8.60
CA ALA A 86 -2.11 -4.90 9.73
C ALA A 86 -2.58 -3.53 9.29
N THR A 87 -3.81 -3.18 9.66
CA THR A 87 -4.40 -1.86 9.41
C THR A 87 -5.06 -1.37 10.65
N VAL A 88 -4.69 -0.16 11.09
CA VAL A 88 -5.19 0.45 12.32
C VAL A 88 -5.84 1.78 11.98
N LYS A 89 -7.03 2.02 12.55
CA LYS A 89 -7.71 3.31 12.49
C LYS A 89 -7.64 4.01 13.81
N TYR A 90 -7.21 5.27 13.77
CA TYR A 90 -7.27 6.20 14.91
C TYR A 90 -8.24 7.34 14.60
N SER A 91 -8.88 7.86 15.64
CA SER A 91 -9.59 9.16 15.54
C SER A 91 -8.59 10.31 15.46
N SER A 92 -9.08 11.51 15.17
CA SER A 92 -8.27 12.76 15.21
C SER A 92 -7.56 13.00 16.53
N THR A 93 -8.10 12.45 17.63
CA THR A 93 -7.54 12.57 18.99
C THR A 93 -6.60 11.43 19.38
N GLY A 94 -6.31 10.51 18.44
CA GLY A 94 -5.40 9.39 18.66
C GLY A 94 -6.06 8.14 19.28
N VAL A 95 -7.38 8.14 19.51
CA VAL A 95 -8.06 6.94 20.05
C VAL A 95 -8.16 5.88 18.96
N GLN A 96 -7.63 4.69 19.20
CA GLN A 96 -7.76 3.55 18.31
C GLN A 96 -9.24 3.14 18.21
N GLN A 97 -9.78 3.16 17.00
CA GLN A 97 -11.16 2.79 16.70
C GLN A 97 -11.28 1.29 16.40
N TRP A 98 -10.36 0.79 15.59
CA TRP A 98 -10.21 -0.62 15.27
C TRP A 98 -8.80 -0.93 14.80
N ALA A 99 -8.43 -2.20 14.88
CA ALA A 99 -7.24 -2.76 14.24
C ALA A 99 -7.63 -4.09 13.58
N GLN A 100 -7.25 -4.29 12.34
CA GLN A 100 -7.52 -5.48 11.55
C GLN A 100 -6.23 -6.07 11.00
N ARG A 101 -6.16 -7.40 11.04
CA ARG A 101 -5.12 -8.15 10.36
C ARG A 101 -5.74 -8.98 9.24
N TYR A 102 -5.01 -9.11 8.17
CA TYR A 102 -5.37 -10.00 7.08
C TYR A 102 -4.19 -10.93 6.79
N ASN A 103 -4.42 -12.23 7.00
CA ASN A 103 -3.53 -13.30 6.61
C ASN A 103 -4.04 -13.88 5.31
N GLY A 104 -3.21 -13.93 4.30
CA GLY A 104 -3.52 -14.52 3.01
C GLY A 104 -3.76 -16.04 3.11
N PRO A 105 -4.22 -16.66 2.02
CA PRO A 105 -4.71 -18.04 2.05
C PRO A 105 -3.64 -19.09 2.34
N PHE A 106 -2.36 -18.74 2.23
CA PHE A 106 -1.26 -19.71 2.36
C PHE A 106 -0.40 -19.55 3.61
N SER A 107 -0.78 -18.65 4.53
CA SER A 107 -0.03 -18.38 5.76
C SER A 107 1.46 -18.10 5.52
N ASN A 108 1.77 -17.45 4.41
CA ASN A 108 3.09 -16.93 4.04
C ASN A 108 3.16 -15.43 4.37
N GLU A 109 4.19 -14.76 3.85
CA GLU A 109 4.28 -13.31 4.00
C GLU A 109 3.26 -12.59 3.11
N ASP A 110 2.49 -11.70 3.73
CA ASP A 110 1.60 -10.73 3.10
C ASP A 110 2.14 -9.35 3.43
N ILE A 111 2.57 -8.60 2.43
CA ILE A 111 3.27 -7.32 2.64
C ILE A 111 2.44 -6.18 2.04
N PRO A 112 1.88 -5.29 2.88
CA PRO A 112 1.17 -4.12 2.40
C PRO A 112 2.15 -3.04 1.91
N ALA A 113 1.71 -2.25 0.92
CA ALA A 113 2.45 -1.13 0.36
C ALA A 113 1.73 0.20 0.55
N SER A 114 0.41 0.24 0.35
CA SER A 114 -0.35 1.49 0.38
C SER A 114 -1.73 1.31 1.00
N VAL A 115 -2.26 2.41 1.53
CA VAL A 115 -3.61 2.54 2.09
C VAL A 115 -4.27 3.81 1.57
N ASP A 116 -5.55 3.70 1.20
CA ASP A 116 -6.41 4.85 0.89
C ASP A 116 -7.78 4.69 1.57
N ALA A 117 -8.52 5.79 1.67
CA ALA A 117 -9.86 5.80 2.23
C ALA A 117 -10.78 6.69 1.38
N ASP A 118 -12.00 6.22 1.11
CA ASP A 118 -13.02 7.00 0.42
C ASP A 118 -13.80 7.90 1.38
N ASN A 119 -14.64 8.78 0.81
CA ASN A 119 -15.46 9.72 1.57
C ASN A 119 -16.53 9.06 2.45
N SER A 120 -16.80 7.76 2.27
CA SER A 120 -17.71 6.97 3.12
C SER A 120 -16.97 6.29 4.27
N GLY A 121 -15.65 6.49 4.36
CA GLY A 121 -14.78 5.89 5.36
C GLY A 121 -14.46 4.41 5.09
N ASN A 122 -14.73 3.90 3.87
CA ASN A 122 -14.19 2.60 3.50
C ASN A 122 -12.68 2.71 3.28
N VAL A 123 -11.97 1.67 3.66
CA VAL A 123 -10.50 1.63 3.65
C VAL A 123 -10.04 0.56 2.68
N TYR A 124 -9.07 0.89 1.86
CA TYR A 124 -8.48 0.02 0.85
C TYR A 124 -6.99 -0.11 1.12
N VAL A 125 -6.53 -1.34 1.23
CA VAL A 125 -5.11 -1.65 1.47
C VAL A 125 -4.61 -2.54 0.36
N THR A 126 -3.46 -2.22 -0.21
CA THR A 126 -2.86 -3.03 -1.27
C THR A 126 -1.40 -3.31 -1.00
N GLY A 127 -0.89 -4.33 -1.67
CA GLY A 127 0.48 -4.79 -1.64
C GLY A 127 0.57 -6.14 -2.35
N TYR A 128 1.22 -7.13 -1.75
CA TYR A 128 1.30 -8.45 -2.33
C TYR A 128 1.10 -9.56 -1.29
N THR A 129 0.67 -10.73 -1.77
CA THR A 129 0.59 -12.00 -1.05
C THR A 129 1.31 -13.09 -1.84
N TYR A 130 1.76 -14.13 -1.19
CA TYR A 130 2.27 -15.30 -1.90
C TYR A 130 1.12 -16.22 -2.34
N GLY A 131 1.12 -16.58 -3.63
CA GLY A 131 0.19 -17.54 -4.22
C GLY A 131 0.58 -19.00 -4.00
N THR A 132 -0.16 -19.93 -4.59
CA THR A 132 0.09 -21.38 -4.54
C THR A 132 1.44 -21.79 -5.10
N THR A 133 1.98 -21.01 -6.02
CA THR A 133 3.23 -21.28 -6.77
C THR A 133 4.46 -20.63 -6.14
N TYR A 134 4.34 -20.09 -4.93
CA TYR A 134 5.37 -19.28 -4.26
C TYR A 134 5.72 -17.96 -4.98
N PHE A 135 4.98 -17.58 -6.01
CA PHE A 135 5.06 -16.28 -6.64
C PHE A 135 4.11 -15.30 -5.94
N GLN A 136 4.39 -14.03 -6.07
CA GLN A 136 3.65 -12.96 -5.41
C GLN A 136 2.58 -12.43 -6.35
N ASP A 137 1.36 -12.28 -5.84
CA ASP A 137 0.25 -11.66 -6.54
C ASP A 137 -0.12 -10.33 -5.86
N TYR A 138 -0.68 -9.35 -6.58
CA TYR A 138 -1.31 -8.23 -5.90
C TYR A 138 -2.38 -8.75 -4.96
N LEU A 139 -2.43 -8.18 -3.79
CA LEU A 139 -3.51 -8.37 -2.86
C LEU A 139 -4.11 -7.00 -2.52
N THR A 140 -5.42 -6.87 -2.68
CA THR A 140 -6.17 -5.69 -2.24
C THR A 140 -7.29 -6.11 -1.30
N VAL A 141 -7.38 -5.46 -0.15
CA VAL A 141 -8.39 -5.71 0.87
C VAL A 141 -9.21 -4.45 1.06
N LYS A 142 -10.55 -4.59 1.11
CA LYS A 142 -11.48 -3.51 1.48
C LYS A 142 -12.07 -3.78 2.85
N TYR A 143 -12.04 -2.77 3.70
CA TYR A 143 -12.79 -2.70 4.95
C TYR A 143 -13.85 -1.59 4.87
N ASN A 144 -14.97 -1.75 5.57
CA ASN A 144 -15.90 -0.64 5.77
C ASN A 144 -15.38 0.30 6.89
N SER A 145 -16.12 1.38 7.15
CA SER A 145 -15.75 2.40 8.16
C SER A 145 -15.60 1.86 9.58
N SER A 146 -16.22 0.70 9.88
CA SER A 146 -16.13 0.00 11.17
C SER A 146 -15.05 -1.07 11.21
N GLY A 147 -14.22 -1.20 10.16
CA GLY A 147 -13.14 -2.18 10.09
C GLY A 147 -13.59 -3.60 9.67
N VAL A 148 -14.86 -3.78 9.26
CA VAL A 148 -15.33 -5.09 8.78
C VAL A 148 -14.89 -5.29 7.34
N GLN A 149 -14.17 -6.39 7.09
CA GLN A 149 -13.73 -6.77 5.75
C GLN A 149 -14.94 -6.98 4.82
N GLN A 150 -14.90 -6.35 3.65
CA GLN A 150 -15.95 -6.41 2.65
C GLN A 150 -15.60 -7.37 1.51
N TRP A 151 -14.38 -7.25 1.02
CA TRP A 151 -13.85 -8.13 -0.02
C TRP A 151 -12.32 -8.14 -0.02
N THR A 152 -11.76 -9.16 -0.65
CA THR A 152 -10.36 -9.25 -1.04
C THR A 152 -10.25 -9.55 -2.52
N LYS A 153 -9.23 -9.02 -3.18
CA LYS A 153 -8.94 -9.28 -4.59
C LYS A 153 -7.46 -9.50 -4.79
N ASN A 154 -7.17 -10.60 -5.47
CA ASN A 154 -5.85 -10.86 -6.02
C ASN A 154 -5.85 -10.50 -7.49
N TYR A 155 -4.76 -9.93 -7.95
CA TYR A 155 -4.46 -9.84 -9.38
C TYR A 155 -3.15 -10.59 -9.62
N ASN A 156 -3.23 -11.55 -10.52
CA ASN A 156 -2.12 -12.34 -11.00
C ASN A 156 -1.94 -11.99 -12.48
N GLY A 157 -0.78 -11.50 -12.83
CA GLY A 157 -0.43 -11.13 -14.20
C GLY A 157 -0.47 -12.29 -15.18
N VAL A 158 -0.32 -11.99 -16.46
CA VAL A 158 -0.50 -12.95 -17.55
C VAL A 158 0.48 -14.10 -17.48
N GLU A 159 1.68 -13.87 -16.94
CA GLU A 159 2.75 -14.87 -16.88
C GLU A 159 2.76 -15.68 -15.58
N ASN A 160 1.85 -15.38 -14.64
CA ASN A 160 1.74 -16.10 -13.37
C ASN A 160 3.09 -16.17 -12.63
N TYR A 161 3.75 -15.02 -12.50
CA TYR A 161 5.06 -14.86 -11.88
C TYR A 161 4.98 -13.86 -10.71
N PHE A 162 5.91 -12.93 -10.53
CA PHE A 162 5.87 -11.97 -9.43
C PHE A 162 5.09 -10.71 -9.81
N ASP A 163 4.02 -10.45 -9.09
CA ASP A 163 3.20 -9.25 -9.20
C ASP A 163 3.18 -8.51 -7.86
N ARG A 164 3.51 -7.22 -7.84
CA ARG A 164 3.58 -6.42 -6.61
C ARG A 164 2.89 -5.09 -6.78
N ALA A 165 1.77 -4.89 -6.08
CA ALA A 165 1.12 -3.58 -6.03
C ALA A 165 1.97 -2.59 -5.23
N ALA A 166 2.01 -1.35 -5.70
CA ALA A 166 2.74 -0.23 -5.10
C ALA A 166 1.81 0.80 -4.48
N ASP A 167 0.67 1.10 -5.13
CA ASP A 167 -0.24 2.15 -4.67
C ASP A 167 -1.70 1.81 -4.95
N VAL A 168 -2.60 2.36 -4.11
CA VAL A 168 -4.06 2.25 -4.23
C VAL A 168 -4.71 3.61 -4.06
N ARG A 169 -5.72 3.90 -4.89
CA ARG A 169 -6.58 5.08 -4.75
C ARG A 169 -8.04 4.68 -4.97
N ALA A 170 -8.92 5.34 -4.23
CA ALA A 170 -10.36 5.23 -4.39
C ALA A 170 -10.95 6.54 -4.91
N ASP A 171 -11.85 6.46 -5.89
CA ASP A 171 -12.61 7.61 -6.35
C ASP A 171 -13.88 7.84 -5.51
N ASN A 172 -14.55 8.98 -5.74
CA ASN A 172 -15.77 9.35 -5.02
C ASN A 172 -16.97 8.44 -5.31
N SER A 173 -16.89 7.59 -6.35
CA SER A 173 -17.90 6.59 -6.69
C SER A 173 -17.61 5.23 -6.03
N GLY A 174 -16.52 5.14 -5.29
CA GLY A 174 -16.05 3.92 -4.64
C GLY A 174 -15.36 2.95 -5.59
N ASN A 175 -14.99 3.36 -6.81
CA ASN A 175 -14.10 2.57 -7.63
C ASN A 175 -12.68 2.62 -7.05
N VAL A 176 -11.96 1.53 -7.20
CA VAL A 176 -10.62 1.34 -6.64
C VAL A 176 -9.64 1.09 -7.76
N TYR A 177 -8.57 1.83 -7.75
CA TYR A 177 -7.48 1.69 -8.70
C TYR A 177 -6.24 1.22 -7.94
N VAL A 178 -5.59 0.22 -8.49
CA VAL A 178 -4.37 -0.38 -7.91
C VAL A 178 -3.30 -0.40 -8.99
N THR A 179 -2.15 0.15 -8.69
CA THR A 179 -1.01 0.13 -9.61
C THR A 179 0.20 -0.55 -8.98
N GLY A 180 1.05 -1.10 -9.81
CA GLY A 180 2.26 -1.77 -9.41
C GLY A 180 2.91 -2.46 -10.62
N LYS A 181 3.81 -3.38 -10.36
CA LYS A 181 4.57 -4.09 -11.38
C LYS A 181 4.18 -5.55 -11.51
N SER A 182 4.24 -6.05 -12.75
CA SER A 182 4.15 -7.47 -13.10
C SER A 182 5.46 -7.90 -13.74
N ILE A 183 6.16 -8.85 -13.13
CA ILE A 183 7.47 -9.31 -13.60
C ILE A 183 7.27 -10.47 -14.60
N LYS A 184 7.98 -10.41 -15.72
CA LYS A 184 7.96 -11.45 -16.73
C LYS A 184 8.84 -12.64 -16.31
N SER A 185 8.34 -13.84 -16.54
CA SER A 185 9.08 -15.08 -16.26
C SER A 185 10.21 -15.33 -17.26
N THR A 186 10.10 -14.73 -18.46
CA THR A 186 11.00 -14.98 -19.60
C THR A 186 12.35 -14.28 -19.49
N ASP A 187 12.37 -13.04 -19.00
CA ASP A 187 13.57 -12.19 -18.95
C ASP A 187 13.77 -11.48 -17.60
N GLY A 188 12.80 -11.62 -16.68
CA GLY A 188 12.83 -11.00 -15.34
C GLY A 188 12.54 -9.51 -15.33
N THR A 189 12.17 -8.91 -16.48
CA THR A 189 11.79 -7.49 -16.55
C THR A 189 10.37 -7.27 -16.03
N SER A 190 10.07 -6.06 -15.61
CA SER A 190 8.75 -5.69 -15.07
C SER A 190 8.01 -4.73 -15.98
N ASP A 191 6.70 -4.97 -16.13
CA ASP A 191 5.78 -4.04 -16.78
C ASP A 191 4.92 -3.33 -15.73
N ALA A 192 4.60 -2.06 -15.98
CA ALA A 192 3.66 -1.32 -15.13
C ALA A 192 2.23 -1.82 -15.39
N VAL A 193 1.52 -2.19 -14.32
CA VAL A 193 0.12 -2.65 -14.41
C VAL A 193 -0.77 -1.81 -13.52
N THR A 194 -1.91 -1.38 -14.08
CA THR A 194 -2.98 -0.72 -13.31
C THR A 194 -4.28 -1.48 -13.48
N VAL A 195 -4.92 -1.80 -12.37
CA VAL A 195 -6.20 -2.52 -12.31
C VAL A 195 -7.26 -1.61 -11.72
N LYS A 196 -8.45 -1.58 -12.33
CA LYS A 196 -9.63 -0.90 -11.77
C LYS A 196 -10.66 -1.93 -11.31
N TYR A 197 -11.14 -1.74 -10.09
CA TYR A 197 -12.27 -2.46 -9.52
C TYR A 197 -13.44 -1.49 -9.30
N ASN A 198 -14.68 -1.98 -9.39
CA ASN A 198 -15.82 -1.24 -8.88
C ASN A 198 -15.93 -1.36 -7.35
N SER A 199 -16.90 -0.66 -6.75
CA SER A 199 -17.12 -0.65 -5.29
C SER A 199 -17.39 -2.04 -4.68
N ALA A 200 -17.88 -3.00 -5.48
CA ALA A 200 -18.11 -4.39 -5.08
C ALA A 200 -16.89 -5.30 -5.29
N GLY A 201 -15.76 -4.75 -5.77
CA GLY A 201 -14.55 -5.50 -6.04
C GLY A 201 -14.56 -6.30 -7.36
N THR A 202 -15.48 -5.99 -8.28
CA THR A 202 -15.45 -6.58 -9.63
C THR A 202 -14.41 -5.84 -10.46
N ALA A 203 -13.45 -6.56 -11.05
CA ALA A 203 -12.47 -5.97 -11.96
C ALA A 203 -13.18 -5.46 -13.23
N LEU A 204 -12.97 -4.19 -13.53
CA LEU A 204 -13.52 -3.54 -14.72
C LEU A 204 -12.53 -3.57 -15.89
N TRP A 205 -11.26 -3.34 -15.59
CA TRP A 205 -10.18 -3.45 -16.55
C TRP A 205 -8.83 -3.63 -15.82
N ALA A 206 -7.87 -4.19 -16.54
CA ALA A 206 -6.46 -4.15 -16.22
C ALA A 206 -5.70 -3.61 -17.45
N LYS A 207 -4.76 -2.70 -17.24
CA LYS A 207 -3.95 -2.10 -18.30
C LYS A 207 -2.48 -2.25 -17.97
N THR A 208 -1.76 -2.78 -18.92
CA THR A 208 -0.30 -2.95 -18.85
C THR A 208 0.38 -1.91 -19.74
N TYR A 209 1.43 -1.32 -19.24
CA TYR A 209 2.37 -0.52 -19.99
C TYR A 209 3.72 -1.24 -20.01
N ASN A 210 4.27 -1.40 -21.21
CA ASN A 210 5.62 -1.88 -21.45
C ASN A 210 6.34 -0.84 -22.30
N GLY A 211 7.38 -0.24 -21.76
CA GLY A 211 8.18 0.77 -22.43
C GLY A 211 8.89 0.24 -23.68
N SER A 212 9.33 1.14 -24.54
CA SER A 212 9.95 0.81 -25.83
C SER A 212 11.25 -0.02 -25.70
N GLY A 213 11.89 0.01 -24.54
CA GLY A 213 13.09 -0.77 -24.22
C GLY A 213 12.81 -2.21 -23.82
N ASN A 214 11.57 -2.57 -23.55
CA ASN A 214 11.17 -3.85 -22.96
C ASN A 214 12.00 -4.20 -21.71
N LEU A 215 12.25 -3.20 -20.88
CA LEU A 215 12.96 -3.27 -19.59
C LEU A 215 11.99 -2.94 -18.45
N ASP A 216 12.52 -2.69 -17.26
CA ASP A 216 11.70 -2.45 -16.08
C ASP A 216 10.89 -1.15 -16.18
N ASP A 217 9.59 -1.27 -15.96
CA ASP A 217 8.63 -0.20 -15.79
C ASP A 217 7.98 -0.36 -14.40
N ASP A 218 8.45 0.42 -13.43
CA ASP A 218 8.07 0.27 -12.02
C ASP A 218 7.20 1.45 -11.55
N PRO A 219 5.88 1.27 -11.41
CA PRO A 219 5.01 2.27 -10.80
C PRO A 219 5.35 2.52 -9.33
N VAL A 220 5.31 3.79 -8.96
CA VAL A 220 5.65 4.24 -7.60
C VAL A 220 4.45 4.82 -6.88
N GLN A 221 3.65 5.62 -7.59
CA GLN A 221 2.55 6.38 -7.02
C GLN A 221 1.47 6.66 -8.06
N MET A 222 0.26 6.86 -7.59
CA MET A 222 -0.89 7.17 -8.42
C MET A 222 -1.68 8.32 -7.82
N GLU A 223 -2.28 9.15 -8.68
CA GLU A 223 -3.28 10.15 -8.29
C GLU A 223 -4.50 10.08 -9.21
N ILE A 224 -5.66 10.45 -8.68
CA ILE A 224 -6.92 10.47 -9.43
C ILE A 224 -7.44 11.91 -9.46
N ASP A 225 -7.76 12.37 -10.66
CA ASP A 225 -8.46 13.64 -10.88
C ASP A 225 -9.68 13.42 -11.77
N ASN A 226 -10.87 13.63 -11.20
CA ASN A 226 -12.19 13.50 -11.85
C ASN A 226 -12.37 12.19 -12.64
N ASN A 227 -11.94 12.17 -13.92
CA ASN A 227 -12.10 11.04 -14.82
C ASN A 227 -10.75 10.52 -15.34
N SER A 228 -9.66 10.85 -14.69
CA SER A 228 -8.33 10.44 -15.11
C SER A 228 -7.54 9.84 -13.95
N VAL A 229 -6.80 8.80 -14.26
CA VAL A 229 -5.84 8.17 -13.36
C VAL A 229 -4.45 8.48 -13.90
N PHE A 230 -3.63 9.07 -13.06
CA PHE A 230 -2.24 9.39 -13.37
C PHE A 230 -1.35 8.47 -12.56
N VAL A 231 -0.47 7.75 -13.24
CA VAL A 231 0.50 6.86 -12.60
C VAL A 231 1.90 7.38 -12.87
N LEU A 232 2.63 7.66 -11.81
CA LEU A 232 4.05 7.95 -11.87
C LEU A 232 4.81 6.63 -11.83
N SER A 233 5.65 6.40 -12.83
CA SER A 233 6.49 5.22 -12.96
C SER A 233 7.93 5.62 -13.27
N THR A 234 8.87 4.75 -12.97
CA THR A 234 10.17 4.74 -13.62
C THR A 234 10.08 3.83 -14.83
N SER A 235 10.72 4.21 -15.94
CA SER A 235 10.83 3.38 -17.13
C SER A 235 12.29 3.27 -17.52
N SER A 236 12.78 2.06 -17.68
CA SER A 236 14.17 1.81 -18.09
C SER A 236 14.28 1.67 -19.60
N SER A 237 15.39 2.16 -20.17
CA SER A 237 15.69 2.04 -21.58
C SER A 237 17.18 1.77 -21.81
N TYR A 238 17.50 1.11 -22.94
CA TYR A 238 18.90 0.97 -23.37
C TYR A 238 19.38 2.26 -24.01
N PHE A 239 20.54 2.73 -23.57
CA PHE A 239 21.26 3.79 -24.24
C PHE A 239 22.60 3.27 -24.73
N PHE A 240 22.72 2.95 -26.03
CA PHE A 240 23.96 2.48 -26.69
C PHE A 240 24.72 1.33 -26.01
N GLY A 241 24.25 0.10 -26.18
CA GLY A 241 24.96 -1.14 -25.83
C GLY A 241 24.40 -1.87 -24.59
N PRO A 242 24.74 -3.13 -24.40
CA PRO A 242 24.05 -4.03 -23.47
C PRO A 242 24.33 -3.77 -21.99
N PHE A 243 25.07 -2.71 -21.64
CA PHE A 243 25.49 -2.46 -20.23
C PHE A 243 25.19 -1.05 -19.71
N CYS A 244 24.52 -0.20 -20.49
CA CYS A 244 24.15 1.15 -20.04
C CYS A 244 22.63 1.33 -20.16
N GLY A 245 21.88 0.91 -19.14
CA GLY A 245 20.48 1.28 -18.99
C GLY A 245 20.36 2.68 -18.37
N THR A 246 19.41 3.47 -18.86
CA THR A 246 18.97 4.71 -18.20
C THR A 246 17.57 4.49 -17.67
N SER A 247 17.24 5.11 -16.55
CA SER A 247 15.86 5.14 -16.04
C SER A 247 15.34 6.56 -16.15
N ASP A 248 14.16 6.69 -16.76
CA ASP A 248 13.47 7.95 -16.97
C ASP A 248 12.19 8.01 -16.16
N TYR A 249 11.68 9.23 -15.94
CA TYR A 249 10.34 9.42 -15.39
C TYR A 249 9.30 9.13 -16.48
N LEU A 250 8.27 8.39 -16.08
CA LEU A 250 7.12 8.10 -16.91
C LEU A 250 5.85 8.54 -16.19
N LEU A 251 5.02 9.31 -16.88
CA LEU A 251 3.68 9.64 -16.43
C LEU A 251 2.67 8.99 -17.36
N LEU A 252 1.97 7.99 -16.88
CA LEU A 252 0.87 7.35 -17.58
C LEU A 252 -0.45 8.02 -17.20
N LYS A 253 -1.32 8.22 -18.20
CA LYS A 253 -2.69 8.69 -17.99
C LYS A 253 -3.66 7.68 -18.56
N PHE A 254 -4.61 7.26 -17.72
CA PHE A 254 -5.74 6.44 -18.10
C PHE A 254 -7.05 7.21 -17.92
N ASN A 255 -8.00 7.03 -18.81
CA ASN A 255 -9.36 7.47 -18.56
C ASN A 255 -10.04 6.46 -17.62
N SER A 256 -10.72 6.98 -16.61
CA SER A 256 -11.39 6.22 -15.58
C SER A 256 -12.62 5.45 -16.09
#